data_18ef8530911d4b05ea9ffbaed74c6db3
#
_entry.id   18ef8530911d4b05ea9ffbaed74c6db3
#
_cell.length_a   1.000
_cell.length_b   1.000
_cell.length_c   1.000
_cell.angle_alpha   90.00
_cell.angle_beta   90.00
_cell.angle_gamma   90.00
#
_symmetry.space_group_name_H-M   'P 1'
#
loop_
_entity.id
_entity.type
_entity.pdbx_description
1 polymer ?
#
loop_
_entity_poly.entity_id
_entity_poly.type
_entity_poly.pdbx_seq_one_letter_code
_entity_poly.pdbx_strand_id
1 'polypeptide(L)'
;MLKTTIGQIMVNDALPDDLKDYSKTLDSKSTQQLMQSIAERYPDRYREISKKLLDVGRDVSYNSGGFSFGLKDMRESKFYSGAKDKLKVQIDRLMADRQDDDKEKNRKITELLNNSQKDIEKGIFDESSLEGNQLARQVQSGSRGKAINLKSLRGGDMLYTDHHDNAIPIPVFNSYSKGLNSAEYFAGSFGARKGVTDTKFSTMDAGFFSKQLNQIGHRMIVTSDDSEDPRTLENRGMPVSTDDDDNEGALLAMPAGGYGRNTVLTSRVLKDLKAKGLDHIVVRSPVASGSPDGGIYSKDLGIRERSGLSPIGDSVGIAAMQALSEPISQGQLNSKHTGGVSGATASVSGFKHLNQLVQVPKQSPYWASHAEKDGRVAGMRPAPSGGVFINIDGTDHYLTPEVTPNVKIGDVVEAGDAISSGIPNPAKFTKFKGIGEGRRQFVMSFKNAMREAGMSGHRRNIEVMSKGLIN
;
A
#
# COMPACT_ATOMS: atom_id res chain seq x y z
N MET A 1 -41.34 -9.24 -1.06
CA MET A 1 -40.71 -10.59 -1.08
C MET A 1 -39.22 -10.40 -0.91
N LEU A 2 -38.63 -10.95 0.15
CA LEU A 2 -37.19 -10.81 0.44
C LEU A 2 -36.42 -11.79 -0.45
N LYS A 3 -35.50 -11.29 -1.30
CA LYS A 3 -34.56 -12.14 -2.04
C LYS A 3 -33.37 -12.44 -1.14
N THR A 4 -33.22 -13.66 -0.70
CA THR A 4 -32.12 -14.10 0.18
C THR A 4 -31.68 -15.52 -0.15
N THR A 5 -30.54 -15.94 0.36
CA THR A 5 -30.01 -17.30 0.24
C THR A 5 -30.01 -18.02 1.58
N ILE A 6 -29.93 -19.34 1.58
CA ILE A 6 -29.83 -20.15 2.81
C ILE A 6 -28.63 -19.72 3.65
N GLY A 7 -27.46 -19.45 3.02
CA GLY A 7 -26.28 -18.98 3.71
C GLY A 7 -26.48 -17.64 4.40
N GLN A 8 -27.20 -16.71 3.75
CA GLN A 8 -27.54 -15.41 4.37
C GLN A 8 -28.47 -15.61 5.57
N ILE A 9 -29.44 -16.53 5.50
CA ILE A 9 -30.31 -16.84 6.63
C ILE A 9 -29.49 -17.38 7.81
N MET A 10 -28.64 -18.39 7.57
CA MET A 10 -27.81 -19.00 8.61
C MET A 10 -26.87 -17.99 9.29
N VAL A 11 -26.25 -17.12 8.52
CA VAL A 11 -25.39 -16.06 9.09
C VAL A 11 -26.20 -15.07 9.91
N ASN A 12 -27.34 -14.62 9.40
CA ASN A 12 -28.19 -13.64 10.11
C ASN A 12 -28.84 -14.23 11.38
N ASP A 13 -29.06 -15.56 11.43
CA ASP A 13 -29.56 -16.22 12.64
C ASP A 13 -28.55 -16.18 13.80
N ALA A 14 -27.26 -16.10 13.48
CA ALA A 14 -26.21 -15.93 14.49
C ALA A 14 -26.04 -14.48 14.98
N LEU A 15 -26.68 -13.49 14.33
CA LEU A 15 -26.48 -12.08 14.60
C LEU A 15 -27.60 -11.47 15.46
N PRO A 16 -27.30 -10.41 16.25
CA PRO A 16 -28.31 -9.54 16.86
C PRO A 16 -29.20 -8.87 15.81
N ASP A 17 -30.45 -8.56 16.15
CA ASP A 17 -31.47 -8.10 15.22
C ASP A 17 -31.09 -6.81 14.47
N ASP A 18 -30.39 -5.88 15.13
CA ASP A 18 -29.93 -4.60 14.56
C ASP A 18 -28.75 -4.73 13.58
N LEU A 19 -28.09 -5.91 13.53
CA LEU A 19 -27.00 -6.21 12.61
C LEU A 19 -27.43 -7.14 11.47
N LYS A 20 -28.69 -7.58 11.46
CA LYS A 20 -29.21 -8.47 10.43
C LYS A 20 -29.40 -7.75 9.09
N ASP A 21 -28.79 -8.30 8.04
CA ASP A 21 -28.98 -7.85 6.66
C ASP A 21 -29.03 -9.07 5.72
N TYR A 22 -30.23 -9.46 5.35
CA TYR A 22 -30.47 -10.64 4.51
C TYR A 22 -30.16 -10.42 3.02
N SER A 23 -29.79 -9.21 2.61
CA SER A 23 -29.42 -8.87 1.24
C SER A 23 -27.90 -8.86 1.04
N LYS A 24 -27.13 -8.69 2.12
CA LYS A 24 -25.68 -8.48 2.08
C LYS A 24 -24.94 -9.79 1.85
N THR A 25 -24.03 -9.77 0.89
CA THR A 25 -23.04 -10.84 0.69
C THR A 25 -21.78 -10.48 1.48
N LEU A 26 -21.31 -11.44 2.30
CA LEU A 26 -20.10 -11.26 3.09
C LEU A 26 -18.87 -11.69 2.27
N ASP A 27 -17.99 -10.75 2.02
CA ASP A 27 -16.61 -10.97 1.60
C ASP A 27 -15.66 -10.77 2.80
N SER A 28 -14.36 -10.88 2.57
CA SER A 28 -13.35 -10.70 3.61
C SER A 28 -13.47 -9.33 4.29
N LYS A 29 -13.66 -8.25 3.53
CA LYS A 29 -13.75 -6.88 4.04
C LYS A 29 -15.04 -6.64 4.83
N SER A 30 -16.17 -7.04 4.28
CA SER A 30 -17.47 -6.87 4.95
C SER A 30 -17.60 -7.76 6.19
N THR A 31 -16.98 -8.94 6.20
CA THR A 31 -16.85 -9.77 7.39
C THR A 31 -16.06 -9.08 8.49
N GLN A 32 -14.92 -8.46 8.15
CA GLN A 32 -14.12 -7.69 9.11
C GLN A 32 -14.93 -6.52 9.69
N GLN A 33 -15.63 -5.77 8.85
CA GLN A 33 -16.50 -4.67 9.30
C GLN A 33 -17.62 -5.15 10.21
N LEU A 34 -18.23 -6.29 9.90
CA LEU A 34 -19.25 -6.91 10.75
C LEU A 34 -18.67 -7.30 12.12
N MET A 35 -17.50 -7.93 12.15
CA MET A 35 -16.83 -8.31 13.40
C MET A 35 -16.47 -7.09 14.24
N GLN A 36 -16.02 -6.00 13.62
CA GLN A 36 -15.77 -4.74 14.29
C GLN A 36 -17.07 -4.16 14.89
N SER A 37 -18.15 -4.12 14.13
CA SER A 37 -19.45 -3.64 14.61
C SER A 37 -19.98 -4.47 15.79
N ILE A 38 -19.74 -5.79 15.78
CA ILE A 38 -20.11 -6.67 16.91
C ILE A 38 -19.25 -6.34 18.13
N ALA A 39 -17.94 -6.12 17.96
CA ALA A 39 -17.05 -5.77 19.06
C ALA A 39 -17.43 -4.43 19.71
N GLU A 40 -17.80 -3.43 18.92
CA GLU A 40 -18.18 -2.10 19.38
C GLU A 40 -19.55 -2.08 20.08
N ARG A 41 -20.55 -2.79 19.53
CA ARG A 41 -21.93 -2.73 20.03
C ARG A 41 -22.25 -3.79 21.08
N TYR A 42 -21.57 -4.93 21.02
CA TYR A 42 -21.83 -6.13 21.83
C TYR A 42 -20.54 -6.71 22.43
N PRO A 43 -19.71 -5.92 23.14
CA PRO A 43 -18.41 -6.39 23.64
C PRO A 43 -18.57 -7.62 24.55
N ASP A 44 -19.58 -7.64 25.42
CA ASP A 44 -19.84 -8.76 26.34
C ASP A 44 -20.31 -10.03 25.64
N ARG A 45 -20.96 -9.90 24.48
CA ARG A 45 -21.47 -11.02 23.67
C ARG A 45 -20.58 -11.36 22.48
N TYR A 46 -19.48 -10.62 22.27
CA TYR A 46 -18.61 -10.81 21.11
C TYR A 46 -18.13 -12.25 20.96
N ARG A 47 -17.71 -12.88 22.05
CA ARG A 47 -17.25 -14.27 22.06
C ARG A 47 -18.35 -15.27 21.65
N GLU A 48 -19.57 -15.07 22.11
CA GLU A 48 -20.72 -15.91 21.77
C GLU A 48 -21.06 -15.80 20.28
N ILE A 49 -21.19 -14.55 19.79
CA ILE A 49 -21.60 -14.28 18.41
C ILE A 49 -20.51 -14.73 17.42
N SER A 50 -19.26 -14.43 17.71
CA SER A 50 -18.13 -14.83 16.85
C SER A 50 -17.99 -16.35 16.79
N LYS A 51 -18.24 -17.06 17.90
CA LYS A 51 -18.27 -18.53 17.92
C LYS A 51 -19.40 -19.07 17.06
N LYS A 52 -20.63 -18.53 17.15
CA LYS A 52 -21.76 -18.96 16.30
C LYS A 52 -21.47 -18.78 14.82
N LEU A 53 -20.90 -17.65 14.42
CA LEU A 53 -20.50 -17.38 13.03
C LEU A 53 -19.42 -18.38 12.55
N LEU A 54 -18.44 -18.67 13.39
CA LEU A 54 -17.41 -19.65 13.09
C LEU A 54 -18.01 -21.07 12.95
N ASP A 55 -18.92 -21.44 13.84
CA ASP A 55 -19.60 -22.75 13.80
C ASP A 55 -20.43 -22.90 12.51
N VAL A 56 -21.18 -21.87 12.09
CA VAL A 56 -21.89 -21.85 10.80
C VAL A 56 -20.91 -22.09 9.64
N GLY A 57 -19.80 -21.35 9.60
CA GLY A 57 -18.79 -21.51 8.54
C GLY A 57 -18.19 -22.92 8.51
N ARG A 58 -17.87 -23.47 9.67
CA ARG A 58 -17.33 -24.84 9.81
C ARG A 58 -18.34 -25.90 9.38
N ASP A 59 -19.58 -25.80 9.84
CA ASP A 59 -20.62 -26.78 9.54
C ASP A 59 -20.99 -26.80 8.04
N VAL A 60 -21.07 -25.60 7.42
CA VAL A 60 -21.25 -25.48 5.97
C VAL A 60 -20.08 -26.12 5.22
N SER A 61 -18.83 -25.78 5.62
CA SER A 61 -17.63 -26.32 4.98
C SER A 61 -17.55 -27.84 5.09
N TYR A 62 -17.88 -28.38 6.26
CA TYR A 62 -17.87 -29.82 6.51
C TYR A 62 -18.96 -30.56 5.72
N ASN A 63 -20.18 -30.05 5.74
CA ASN A 63 -21.34 -30.73 5.13
C ASN A 63 -21.40 -30.55 3.60
N SER A 64 -20.85 -29.45 3.05
CA SER A 64 -20.83 -29.20 1.60
C SER A 64 -19.62 -29.82 0.88
N GLY A 65 -18.68 -30.43 1.62
CA GLY A 65 -17.42 -30.92 1.05
C GLY A 65 -16.48 -29.85 0.56
N GLY A 66 -16.70 -28.60 0.97
CA GLY A 66 -15.91 -27.42 0.58
C GLY A 66 -16.26 -26.87 -0.81
N PHE A 67 -15.51 -25.87 -1.22
CA PHE A 67 -15.72 -25.14 -2.46
C PHE A 67 -14.72 -25.64 -3.52
N SER A 68 -15.20 -26.30 -4.58
CA SER A 68 -14.37 -26.86 -5.64
C SER A 68 -14.70 -26.26 -6.99
N PHE A 69 -13.74 -26.24 -7.89
CA PHE A 69 -13.91 -25.87 -9.29
C PHE A 69 -13.55 -27.05 -10.19
N GLY A 70 -14.14 -27.10 -11.37
CA GLY A 70 -13.90 -28.15 -12.35
C GLY A 70 -13.26 -27.63 -13.63
N LEU A 71 -12.94 -28.54 -14.56
CA LEU A 71 -12.34 -28.19 -15.85
C LEU A 71 -13.20 -27.20 -16.67
N LYS A 72 -14.51 -27.20 -16.50
CA LYS A 72 -15.42 -26.23 -17.13
C LYS A 72 -15.15 -24.79 -16.71
N ASP A 73 -14.74 -24.60 -15.45
CA ASP A 73 -14.47 -23.29 -14.87
C ASP A 73 -13.17 -22.68 -15.41
N MET A 74 -12.31 -23.47 -16.02
CA MET A 74 -11.03 -23.06 -16.62
C MET A 74 -11.12 -22.74 -18.12
N ARG A 75 -12.29 -22.90 -18.76
CA ARG A 75 -12.44 -22.61 -20.19
C ARG A 75 -12.10 -21.17 -20.49
N GLU A 76 -11.47 -20.95 -21.68
CA GLU A 76 -11.13 -19.61 -22.15
C GLU A 76 -12.36 -18.70 -22.16
N SER A 77 -12.19 -17.49 -21.63
CA SER A 77 -13.23 -16.45 -21.60
C SER A 77 -13.54 -15.96 -23.02
N LYS A 78 -14.80 -15.81 -23.36
CA LYS A 78 -15.22 -15.26 -24.66
C LYS A 78 -14.82 -13.79 -24.79
N PHE A 79 -14.94 -13.02 -23.70
CA PHE A 79 -14.46 -11.65 -23.64
C PHE A 79 -12.97 -11.58 -23.98
N TYR A 80 -12.16 -12.46 -23.34
CA TYR A 80 -10.74 -12.50 -23.58
C TYR A 80 -10.41 -12.88 -25.05
N SER A 81 -11.10 -13.86 -25.62
CA SER A 81 -10.87 -14.27 -27.01
C SER A 81 -11.03 -13.07 -27.96
N GLY A 82 -12.07 -12.26 -27.79
CA GLY A 82 -12.27 -11.05 -28.60
C GLY A 82 -11.22 -9.94 -28.33
N ALA A 83 -10.79 -9.77 -27.08
CA ALA A 83 -9.75 -8.81 -26.73
C ALA A 83 -8.37 -9.23 -27.29
N LYS A 84 -8.05 -10.51 -27.21
CA LYS A 84 -6.83 -11.12 -27.77
C LYS A 84 -6.70 -10.86 -29.26
N ASP A 85 -7.78 -11.08 -30.04
CA ASP A 85 -7.76 -10.90 -31.48
C ASP A 85 -7.52 -9.42 -31.86
N LYS A 86 -8.12 -8.48 -31.11
CA LYS A 86 -7.86 -7.04 -31.28
C LYS A 86 -6.40 -6.68 -30.99
N LEU A 87 -5.83 -7.22 -29.90
CA LEU A 87 -4.44 -6.97 -29.54
C LEU A 87 -3.47 -7.53 -30.56
N LYS A 88 -3.71 -8.73 -31.11
CA LYS A 88 -2.90 -9.30 -32.18
C LYS A 88 -2.86 -8.38 -33.40
N VAL A 89 -4.01 -7.88 -33.85
CA VAL A 89 -4.05 -6.94 -34.98
C VAL A 89 -3.26 -5.65 -34.70
N GLN A 90 -3.31 -5.15 -33.47
CA GLN A 90 -2.53 -3.96 -33.08
C GLN A 90 -1.02 -4.25 -33.06
N ILE A 91 -0.61 -5.39 -32.53
CA ILE A 91 0.79 -5.82 -32.52
C ILE A 91 1.30 -6.03 -33.95
N ASP A 92 0.53 -6.69 -34.82
CA ASP A 92 0.91 -6.89 -36.20
C ASP A 92 1.12 -5.55 -36.94
N ARG A 93 0.32 -4.53 -36.64
CA ARG A 93 0.52 -3.16 -37.15
C ARG A 93 1.82 -2.54 -36.65
N LEU A 94 2.10 -2.65 -35.34
CA LEU A 94 3.35 -2.15 -34.75
C LEU A 94 4.58 -2.84 -35.33
N MET A 95 4.49 -4.15 -35.55
CA MET A 95 5.58 -4.92 -36.17
C MET A 95 5.80 -4.55 -37.64
N ALA A 96 4.75 -4.22 -38.37
CA ALA A 96 4.81 -3.80 -39.77
C ALA A 96 5.30 -2.36 -39.97
N ASP A 97 5.37 -1.56 -38.93
CA ASP A 97 5.86 -0.19 -39.01
C ASP A 97 7.36 -0.18 -39.31
N ARG A 98 7.73 0.50 -40.42
CA ARG A 98 9.12 0.59 -40.90
C ARG A 98 9.86 1.80 -40.34
N GLN A 99 9.19 2.69 -39.62
CA GLN A 99 9.80 3.90 -39.05
C GLN A 99 10.50 3.61 -37.73
N ASP A 100 10.00 2.61 -36.97
CA ASP A 100 10.55 2.22 -35.70
C ASP A 100 11.66 1.16 -35.85
N ASP A 101 12.66 1.26 -35.00
CA ASP A 101 13.62 0.17 -34.80
C ASP A 101 13.02 -0.94 -33.93
N ASP A 102 13.68 -2.08 -33.84
CA ASP A 102 13.20 -3.24 -33.07
C ASP A 102 13.06 -2.93 -31.59
N LYS A 103 13.88 -2.04 -31.05
CA LYS A 103 13.84 -1.64 -29.66
C LYS A 103 12.58 -0.80 -29.35
N GLU A 104 12.27 0.13 -30.25
CA GLU A 104 11.09 0.96 -30.10
C GLU A 104 9.80 0.17 -30.34
N LYS A 105 9.78 -0.76 -31.30
CA LYS A 105 8.68 -1.71 -31.48
C LYS A 105 8.42 -2.52 -30.21
N ASN A 106 9.46 -3.10 -29.65
CA ASN A 106 9.35 -3.88 -28.42
C ASN A 106 8.85 -3.03 -27.23
N ARG A 107 9.28 -1.78 -27.13
CA ARG A 107 8.78 -0.83 -26.12
C ARG A 107 7.27 -0.57 -26.28
N LYS A 108 6.84 -0.25 -27.50
CA LYS A 108 5.43 0.03 -27.83
C LYS A 108 4.53 -1.20 -27.58
N ILE A 109 4.99 -2.40 -27.95
CA ILE A 109 4.26 -3.66 -27.69
C ILE A 109 4.14 -3.91 -26.18
N THR A 110 5.23 -3.74 -25.44
CA THR A 110 5.24 -3.91 -23.99
C THR A 110 4.25 -2.94 -23.31
N GLU A 111 4.26 -1.69 -23.74
CA GLU A 111 3.36 -0.65 -23.22
C GLU A 111 1.88 -0.96 -23.56
N LEU A 112 1.57 -1.35 -24.79
CA LEU A 112 0.24 -1.77 -25.21
C LEU A 112 -0.29 -2.92 -24.34
N LEU A 113 0.52 -3.96 -24.16
CA LEU A 113 0.12 -5.13 -23.37
C LEU A 113 -0.04 -4.79 -21.89
N ASN A 114 0.87 -4.01 -21.30
CA ASN A 114 0.75 -3.56 -19.90
C ASN A 114 -0.50 -2.72 -19.66
N ASN A 115 -0.81 -1.80 -20.55
CA ASN A 115 -1.99 -0.94 -20.44
C ASN A 115 -3.30 -1.75 -20.56
N SER A 116 -3.30 -2.82 -21.34
CA SER A 116 -4.47 -3.67 -21.56
C SER A 116 -4.73 -4.67 -20.41
N GLN A 117 -3.76 -4.92 -19.53
CA GLN A 117 -3.85 -5.98 -18.52
C GLN A 117 -5.01 -5.80 -17.56
N LYS A 118 -5.21 -4.59 -17.03
CA LYS A 118 -6.25 -4.31 -16.04
C LYS A 118 -7.65 -4.48 -16.61
N ASP A 119 -7.86 -4.03 -17.85
CA ASP A 119 -9.16 -4.14 -18.52
C ASP A 119 -9.47 -5.60 -18.85
N ILE A 120 -8.47 -6.37 -19.27
CA ILE A 120 -8.60 -7.80 -19.54
C ILE A 120 -8.89 -8.56 -18.25
N GLU A 121 -8.17 -8.29 -17.17
CA GLU A 121 -8.40 -8.92 -15.87
C GLU A 121 -9.80 -8.66 -15.37
N LYS A 122 -10.26 -7.39 -15.45
CA LYS A 122 -11.61 -7.00 -15.06
C LYS A 122 -12.67 -7.67 -15.93
N GLY A 123 -12.52 -7.63 -17.26
CA GLY A 123 -13.50 -8.21 -18.17
C GLY A 123 -13.65 -9.74 -18.02
N ILE A 124 -12.54 -10.47 -17.81
CA ILE A 124 -12.58 -11.90 -17.50
C ILE A 124 -13.29 -12.15 -16.17
N PHE A 125 -13.02 -11.33 -15.15
CA PHE A 125 -13.65 -11.46 -13.84
C PHE A 125 -15.16 -11.20 -13.90
N ASP A 126 -15.57 -10.13 -14.58
CA ASP A 126 -16.98 -9.74 -14.73
C ASP A 126 -17.77 -10.84 -15.49
N GLU A 127 -17.24 -11.31 -16.63
CA GLU A 127 -17.83 -12.43 -17.38
C GLU A 127 -17.94 -13.70 -16.52
N SER A 128 -16.86 -14.05 -15.83
CA SER A 128 -16.83 -15.25 -14.97
C SER A 128 -17.81 -15.15 -13.82
N SER A 129 -18.00 -13.96 -13.25
CA SER A 129 -18.96 -13.73 -12.17
C SER A 129 -20.39 -13.90 -12.67
N LEU A 130 -20.71 -13.39 -13.86
CA LEU A 130 -22.04 -13.55 -14.51
C LEU A 130 -22.34 -15.02 -14.84
N GLU A 131 -21.34 -15.78 -15.29
CA GLU A 131 -21.47 -17.21 -15.57
C GLU A 131 -21.63 -18.07 -14.31
N GLY A 132 -21.44 -17.50 -13.12
CA GLY A 132 -21.43 -18.26 -11.86
C GLY A 132 -20.22 -19.18 -11.72
N ASN A 133 -19.09 -18.81 -12.33
CA ASN A 133 -17.84 -19.54 -12.29
C ASN A 133 -17.32 -19.71 -10.86
N GLN A 134 -16.93 -20.92 -10.48
CA GLN A 134 -16.54 -21.24 -9.10
C GLN A 134 -15.21 -20.58 -8.71
N LEU A 135 -14.25 -20.42 -9.65
CA LEU A 135 -13.01 -19.68 -9.40
C LEU A 135 -13.28 -18.19 -9.15
N ALA A 136 -14.18 -17.58 -9.95
CA ALA A 136 -14.57 -16.20 -9.75
C ALA A 136 -15.23 -15.97 -8.38
N ARG A 137 -16.07 -16.91 -7.92
CA ARG A 137 -16.69 -16.86 -6.59
C ARG A 137 -15.66 -16.94 -5.47
N GLN A 138 -14.63 -17.78 -5.60
CA GLN A 138 -13.53 -17.85 -4.62
C GLN A 138 -12.76 -16.52 -4.54
N VAL A 139 -12.46 -15.92 -5.70
CA VAL A 139 -11.81 -14.61 -5.77
C VAL A 139 -12.70 -13.52 -5.19
N GLN A 140 -13.99 -13.51 -5.53
CA GLN A 140 -14.95 -12.51 -5.05
C GLN A 140 -15.12 -12.54 -3.53
N SER A 141 -15.14 -13.74 -2.93
CA SER A 141 -15.24 -13.89 -1.47
C SER A 141 -13.99 -13.41 -0.73
N GLY A 142 -12.86 -13.25 -1.42
CA GLY A 142 -11.57 -12.93 -0.82
C GLY A 142 -10.93 -14.10 -0.05
N SER A 143 -11.54 -15.30 -0.09
CA SER A 143 -11.03 -16.47 0.63
C SER A 143 -9.83 -17.11 -0.05
N ARG A 144 -9.80 -17.14 -1.39
CA ARG A 144 -8.73 -17.79 -2.14
C ARG A 144 -8.59 -17.22 -3.56
N GLY A 145 -7.32 -17.09 -3.99
CA GLY A 145 -7.00 -16.60 -5.32
C GLY A 145 -7.15 -15.09 -5.47
N LYS A 146 -6.69 -14.60 -6.61
CA LYS A 146 -6.80 -13.21 -7.04
C LYS A 146 -7.30 -13.19 -8.49
N ALA A 147 -7.80 -12.05 -8.97
CA ALA A 147 -8.26 -11.90 -10.34
C ALA A 147 -7.19 -12.24 -11.39
N ILE A 148 -5.91 -11.97 -11.07
CA ILE A 148 -4.78 -12.37 -11.91
C ILE A 148 -4.68 -13.90 -12.10
N ASN A 149 -4.97 -14.69 -11.07
CA ASN A 149 -4.96 -16.15 -11.20
C ASN A 149 -6.09 -16.64 -12.11
N LEU A 150 -7.26 -16.01 -12.03
CA LEU A 150 -8.37 -16.28 -12.93
C LEU A 150 -8.02 -15.91 -14.38
N LYS A 151 -7.34 -14.77 -14.57
CA LYS A 151 -6.82 -14.34 -15.88
C LYS A 151 -5.84 -15.38 -16.47
N SER A 152 -4.90 -15.89 -15.69
CA SER A 152 -3.93 -16.89 -16.15
C SER A 152 -4.58 -18.22 -16.57
N LEU A 153 -5.70 -18.59 -15.92
CA LEU A 153 -6.42 -19.84 -16.22
C LEU A 153 -7.41 -19.70 -17.39
N ARG A 154 -8.11 -18.56 -17.50
CA ARG A 154 -9.17 -18.33 -18.50
C ARG A 154 -8.77 -17.38 -19.64
N GLY A 155 -7.60 -16.80 -19.54
CA GLY A 155 -7.04 -15.84 -20.52
C GLY A 155 -5.58 -16.13 -20.78
N GLY A 156 -4.71 -15.11 -20.75
CA GLY A 156 -3.27 -15.23 -20.89
C GLY A 156 -2.53 -14.30 -19.97
N ASP A 157 -1.29 -14.61 -19.65
CA ASP A 157 -0.48 -13.79 -18.74
C ASP A 157 0.01 -12.49 -19.37
N MET A 158 -0.10 -12.37 -20.67
CA MET A 158 0.26 -11.24 -21.54
C MET A 158 1.75 -11.02 -21.67
N LEU A 159 2.47 -10.80 -20.57
CA LEU A 159 3.91 -10.56 -20.52
C LEU A 159 4.52 -11.18 -19.26
N TYR A 160 5.73 -11.68 -19.39
CA TYR A 160 6.60 -12.04 -18.27
C TYR A 160 7.74 -11.04 -18.11
N THR A 161 8.33 -11.01 -16.93
CA THR A 161 9.53 -10.23 -16.63
C THR A 161 10.73 -11.13 -16.34
N ASP A 162 11.92 -10.65 -16.67
CA ASP A 162 13.17 -11.27 -16.28
C ASP A 162 13.50 -11.00 -14.79
N HIS A 163 14.66 -11.46 -14.33
CA HIS A 163 15.12 -11.29 -12.96
C HIS A 163 15.54 -9.85 -12.61
N HIS A 164 15.64 -8.97 -13.60
CA HIS A 164 15.88 -7.52 -13.43
C HIS A 164 14.60 -6.68 -13.51
N ASP A 165 13.43 -7.33 -13.56
CA ASP A 165 12.12 -6.69 -13.76
C ASP A 165 11.90 -6.11 -15.16
N ASN A 166 12.76 -6.41 -16.15
CA ASN A 166 12.52 -6.00 -17.52
C ASN A 166 11.46 -6.90 -18.16
N ALA A 167 10.52 -6.30 -18.87
CA ALA A 167 9.52 -7.06 -19.62
C ALA A 167 10.17 -7.82 -20.79
N ILE A 168 9.81 -9.10 -20.94
CA ILE A 168 10.23 -9.92 -22.07
C ILE A 168 9.27 -9.64 -23.22
N PRO A 169 9.74 -9.14 -24.38
CA PRO A 169 8.88 -8.68 -25.47
C PRO A 169 8.28 -9.84 -26.29
N ILE A 170 7.86 -10.90 -25.63
CA ILE A 170 7.17 -12.05 -26.22
C ILE A 170 5.75 -12.08 -25.65
N PRO A 171 4.71 -11.76 -26.46
CA PRO A 171 3.34 -11.81 -25.99
C PRO A 171 2.91 -13.23 -25.64
N VAL A 172 2.24 -13.38 -24.47
CA VAL A 172 1.71 -14.66 -23.99
C VAL A 172 0.19 -14.60 -23.96
N PHE A 173 -0.43 -15.12 -25.02
CA PHE A 173 -1.86 -15.05 -25.24
C PHE A 173 -2.61 -16.33 -24.87
N ASN A 174 -1.92 -17.46 -24.80
CA ASN A 174 -2.58 -18.70 -24.43
C ASN A 174 -2.66 -18.85 -22.91
N SER A 175 -3.78 -19.40 -22.44
CA SER A 175 -3.98 -19.76 -21.05
C SER A 175 -3.29 -21.10 -20.71
N TYR A 176 -3.05 -21.33 -19.43
CA TYR A 176 -2.55 -22.63 -18.98
C TYR A 176 -3.54 -23.75 -19.29
N SER A 177 -4.84 -23.49 -19.32
CA SER A 177 -5.84 -24.49 -19.69
C SER A 177 -5.81 -24.89 -21.15
N LYS A 178 -5.38 -23.98 -22.03
CA LYS A 178 -5.22 -24.22 -23.49
C LYS A 178 -3.85 -24.79 -23.85
N GLY A 179 -2.84 -24.51 -23.02
CA GLY A 179 -1.45 -24.83 -23.25
C GLY A 179 -0.71 -23.74 -24.01
N LEU A 180 0.54 -23.51 -23.61
CA LEU A 180 1.42 -22.51 -24.20
C LEU A 180 2.09 -23.09 -25.46
N ASN A 181 2.31 -22.25 -26.45
CA ASN A 181 3.19 -22.60 -27.57
C ASN A 181 4.67 -22.48 -27.16
N SER A 182 5.60 -22.89 -28.02
CA SER A 182 7.03 -22.96 -27.71
C SER A 182 7.62 -21.59 -27.34
N ALA A 183 7.22 -20.50 -28.00
CA ALA A 183 7.69 -19.14 -27.70
C ALA A 183 7.12 -18.63 -26.38
N GLU A 184 5.84 -18.84 -26.15
CA GLU A 184 5.17 -18.48 -24.89
C GLU A 184 5.73 -19.28 -23.70
N TYR A 185 6.01 -20.58 -23.90
CA TYR A 185 6.64 -21.43 -22.89
C TYR A 185 8.06 -20.94 -22.56
N PHE A 186 8.82 -20.56 -23.58
CA PHE A 186 10.15 -19.99 -23.40
C PHE A 186 10.09 -18.69 -22.58
N ALA A 187 9.19 -17.76 -22.91
CA ALA A 187 8.96 -16.55 -22.13
C ALA A 187 8.56 -16.89 -20.68
N GLY A 188 7.65 -17.85 -20.49
CA GLY A 188 7.23 -18.32 -19.18
C GLY A 188 8.34 -18.91 -18.32
N SER A 189 9.40 -19.47 -18.95
CA SER A 189 10.55 -20.02 -18.22
C SER A 189 11.33 -18.95 -17.45
N PHE A 190 11.39 -17.72 -17.94
CA PHE A 190 11.98 -16.59 -17.23
C PHE A 190 11.12 -16.20 -16.02
N GLY A 191 9.80 -16.12 -16.20
CA GLY A 191 8.87 -15.88 -15.10
C GLY A 191 8.97 -16.95 -14.00
N ALA A 192 9.07 -18.22 -14.38
CA ALA A 192 9.28 -19.31 -13.43
C ALA A 192 10.59 -19.18 -12.65
N ARG A 193 11.70 -18.86 -13.32
CA ARG A 193 13.00 -18.59 -12.67
C ARG A 193 12.91 -17.42 -11.72
N LYS A 194 12.30 -16.31 -12.15
CA LYS A 194 12.05 -15.16 -11.29
C LYS A 194 11.23 -15.55 -10.07
N GLY A 195 10.15 -16.31 -10.23
CA GLY A 195 9.31 -16.77 -9.12
C GLY A 195 10.08 -17.60 -8.09
N VAL A 196 10.99 -18.49 -8.52
CA VAL A 196 11.86 -19.25 -7.60
C VAL A 196 12.86 -18.35 -6.89
N THR A 197 13.49 -17.44 -7.61
CA THR A 197 14.44 -16.46 -7.07
C THR A 197 13.76 -15.56 -6.05
N ASP A 198 12.62 -14.96 -6.42
CA ASP A 198 11.83 -14.10 -5.55
C ASP A 198 11.38 -14.85 -4.28
N THR A 199 10.97 -16.11 -4.38
CA THR A 199 10.58 -16.92 -3.21
C THR A 199 11.71 -17.03 -2.19
N LYS A 200 12.96 -17.14 -2.63
CA LYS A 200 14.13 -17.30 -1.74
C LYS A 200 14.59 -15.94 -1.20
N PHE A 201 14.83 -14.98 -2.08
CA PHE A 201 15.38 -13.68 -1.70
C PHE A 201 14.35 -12.78 -1.02
N SER A 202 13.11 -12.75 -1.48
CA SER A 202 12.07 -11.95 -0.83
C SER A 202 11.78 -12.37 0.60
N THR A 203 11.87 -13.68 0.91
CA THR A 203 11.73 -14.16 2.29
C THR A 203 12.89 -13.69 3.17
N MET A 204 14.11 -13.73 2.66
CA MET A 204 15.29 -13.24 3.35
C MET A 204 15.21 -11.73 3.60
N ASP A 205 14.89 -10.96 2.55
CA ASP A 205 14.82 -9.50 2.59
C ASP A 205 13.72 -9.02 3.55
N ALA A 206 12.53 -9.64 3.50
CA ALA A 206 11.43 -9.34 4.42
C ALA A 206 11.81 -9.64 5.88
N GLY A 207 12.46 -10.76 6.14
CA GLY A 207 12.95 -11.13 7.48
C GLY A 207 14.02 -10.17 7.99
N PHE A 208 14.96 -9.79 7.14
CA PHE A 208 16.00 -8.81 7.49
C PHE A 208 15.43 -7.42 7.74
N PHE A 209 14.51 -6.97 6.91
CA PHE A 209 13.82 -5.70 7.09
C PHE A 209 13.04 -5.65 8.40
N SER A 210 12.29 -6.71 8.74
CA SER A 210 11.60 -6.83 10.02
C SER A 210 12.54 -6.73 11.20
N LYS A 211 13.72 -7.37 11.13
CA LYS A 211 14.76 -7.29 12.15
C LYS A 211 15.29 -5.85 12.29
N GLN A 212 15.55 -5.16 11.19
CA GLN A 212 15.99 -3.76 11.21
C GLN A 212 14.94 -2.85 11.86
N LEU A 213 13.66 -2.99 11.51
CA LEU A 213 12.59 -2.22 12.13
C LEU A 213 12.52 -2.46 13.64
N ASN A 214 12.58 -3.72 14.08
CA ASN A 214 12.56 -4.03 15.51
C ASN A 214 13.74 -3.43 16.25
N GLN A 215 14.94 -3.38 15.66
CA GLN A 215 16.12 -2.72 16.25
C GLN A 215 15.90 -1.20 16.38
N ILE A 216 15.27 -0.56 15.41
CA ILE A 216 14.89 0.86 15.46
C ILE A 216 13.89 1.10 16.59
N GLY A 217 12.88 0.26 16.71
CA GLY A 217 11.82 0.37 17.71
C GLY A 217 12.26 0.07 19.15
N HIS A 218 13.38 -0.62 19.33
CA HIS A 218 13.80 -1.11 20.65
C HIS A 218 13.97 -0.01 21.71
N ARG A 219 14.35 1.20 21.30
CA ARG A 219 14.53 2.35 22.21
C ARG A 219 13.24 3.13 22.47
N MET A 220 12.17 2.86 21.74
CA MET A 220 10.92 3.62 21.79
C MET A 220 10.03 3.06 22.91
N ILE A 221 10.26 3.55 24.12
CA ILE A 221 9.56 3.16 25.35
C ILE A 221 8.80 4.38 25.88
N VAL A 222 7.67 4.17 26.51
CA VAL A 222 6.94 5.24 27.21
C VAL A 222 7.70 5.60 28.48
N THR A 223 8.23 6.81 28.55
CA THR A 223 9.04 7.28 29.68
C THR A 223 8.27 8.17 30.67
N SER A 224 7.23 8.86 30.19
CA SER A 224 6.33 9.66 31.03
C SER A 224 5.00 9.90 30.32
N ASP A 225 4.00 10.37 31.07
CA ASP A 225 2.66 10.66 30.51
C ASP A 225 2.69 11.89 29.60
N ASP A 226 3.36 12.95 30.04
CA ASP A 226 3.45 14.22 29.32
C ASP A 226 4.73 14.97 29.71
N SER A 227 5.06 16.03 28.98
CA SER A 227 6.11 16.95 29.37
C SER A 227 5.61 17.97 30.38
N GLU A 228 6.41 18.25 31.36
CA GLU A 228 6.16 19.30 32.34
C GLU A 228 6.64 20.69 31.88
N ASP A 229 7.43 20.78 30.80
CA ASP A 229 7.96 22.07 30.30
C ASP A 229 6.89 22.84 29.51
N PRO A 230 6.41 24.01 30.03
CA PRO A 230 5.39 24.82 29.36
C PRO A 230 5.81 25.29 27.96
N ARG A 231 7.10 25.54 27.72
CA ARG A 231 7.61 26.00 26.42
C ARG A 231 7.50 24.97 25.32
N THR A 232 7.45 23.70 25.69
CA THR A 232 7.28 22.59 24.76
C THR A 232 5.81 22.20 24.53
N LEU A 233 4.89 22.82 25.27
CA LEU A 233 3.46 22.51 25.18
C LEU A 233 2.77 23.17 23.99
N GLU A 234 3.28 24.28 23.46
CA GLU A 234 2.59 25.07 22.43
C GLU A 234 2.71 24.50 21.01
N ASN A 235 3.79 23.79 20.70
CA ASN A 235 4.10 23.32 19.33
C ASN A 235 4.23 21.80 19.19
N ARG A 236 3.54 21.00 20.04
CA ARG A 236 3.65 19.55 20.06
C ARG A 236 2.54 18.89 19.29
N GLY A 237 2.55 19.04 18.02
CA GLY A 237 1.54 18.38 17.22
C GLY A 237 1.98 18.19 15.78
N MET A 238 1.27 17.29 15.13
CA MET A 238 1.38 17.04 13.71
C MET A 238 0.08 17.49 13.05
N PRO A 239 0.11 18.39 12.04
CA PRO A 239 -1.08 18.70 11.27
C PRO A 239 -1.47 17.49 10.41
N VAL A 240 -2.74 17.12 10.47
CA VAL A 240 -3.32 15.98 9.77
C VAL A 240 -4.67 16.34 9.18
N SER A 241 -5.06 15.67 8.08
CA SER A 241 -6.40 15.82 7.53
C SER A 241 -7.43 15.21 8.48
N THR A 242 -8.57 15.87 8.65
CA THR A 242 -9.71 15.36 9.45
C THR A 242 -10.30 14.07 8.87
N ASP A 243 -10.07 13.82 7.57
CA ASP A 243 -10.51 12.61 6.86
C ASP A 243 -9.59 11.40 7.07
N ASP A 244 -8.47 11.55 7.77
CA ASP A 244 -7.57 10.42 8.03
C ASP A 244 -8.14 9.53 9.14
N ASP A 245 -8.55 8.32 8.79
CA ASP A 245 -9.09 7.31 9.71
C ASP A 245 -8.12 6.97 10.86
N ASP A 246 -6.81 7.17 10.66
CA ASP A 246 -5.78 6.95 11.68
C ASP A 246 -5.80 7.99 12.81
N ASN A 247 -6.67 9.00 12.72
CA ASN A 247 -6.87 9.96 13.81
C ASN A 247 -7.67 9.38 14.98
N GLU A 248 -8.41 8.31 14.77
CA GLU A 248 -9.22 7.73 15.86
C GLU A 248 -8.33 7.29 17.03
N GLY A 249 -8.68 7.74 18.22
CA GLY A 249 -7.89 7.53 19.45
C GLY A 249 -6.69 8.47 19.61
N ALA A 250 -6.34 9.32 18.63
CA ALA A 250 -5.35 10.39 18.84
C ALA A 250 -5.89 11.48 19.76
N LEU A 251 -5.01 12.29 20.34
CA LEU A 251 -5.39 13.45 21.17
C LEU A 251 -5.13 14.74 20.41
N LEU A 252 -6.02 15.73 20.54
CA LEU A 252 -5.78 17.08 20.02
C LEU A 252 -4.55 17.70 20.69
N ALA A 253 -3.62 18.23 19.88
CA ALA A 253 -2.50 19.01 20.38
C ALA A 253 -2.88 20.48 20.61
N MET A 254 -3.80 21.00 19.80
CA MET A 254 -4.33 22.36 19.87
C MET A 254 -5.85 22.32 19.90
N PRO A 255 -6.51 23.29 20.59
CA PRO A 255 -7.97 23.38 20.55
C PRO A 255 -8.48 23.53 19.11
N ALA A 256 -9.54 22.80 18.76
CA ALA A 256 -10.18 22.86 17.46
C ALA A 256 -11.69 22.62 17.56
N GLY A 257 -12.49 23.38 16.81
CA GLY A 257 -13.94 23.18 16.69
C GLY A 257 -14.72 23.18 18.00
N GLY A 258 -14.22 23.84 19.03
CA GLY A 258 -14.84 23.87 20.38
C GLY A 258 -14.35 22.75 21.32
N TYR A 259 -13.47 21.89 20.86
CA TYR A 259 -12.81 20.87 21.68
C TYR A 259 -11.47 21.37 22.21
N GLY A 260 -11.19 21.12 23.47
CA GLY A 260 -9.95 21.54 24.12
C GLY A 260 -8.76 20.64 23.77
N ARG A 261 -7.56 21.09 24.13
CA ARG A 261 -6.34 20.27 24.06
C ARG A 261 -6.51 18.96 24.83
N ASN A 262 -5.87 17.90 24.37
CA ASN A 262 -5.94 16.53 24.89
C ASN A 262 -7.33 15.86 24.78
N THR A 263 -8.29 16.47 24.06
CA THR A 263 -9.52 15.77 23.73
C THR A 263 -9.20 14.55 22.86
N VAL A 264 -9.72 13.39 23.23
CA VAL A 264 -9.59 12.15 22.46
C VAL A 264 -10.46 12.26 21.21
N LEU A 265 -9.88 12.01 20.07
CA LEU A 265 -10.56 11.98 18.79
C LEU A 265 -11.30 10.64 18.63
N THR A 266 -12.58 10.65 18.92
CA THR A 266 -13.48 9.54 18.62
C THR A 266 -14.10 9.75 17.25
N SER A 267 -14.66 8.69 16.63
CA SER A 267 -15.41 8.81 15.37
C SER A 267 -16.49 9.88 15.42
N ARG A 268 -17.12 10.14 16.60
CA ARG A 268 -18.11 11.20 16.79
C ARG A 268 -17.47 12.58 16.72
N VAL A 269 -16.35 12.78 17.42
CA VAL A 269 -15.60 14.06 17.43
C VAL A 269 -15.10 14.40 16.05
N LEU A 270 -14.54 13.42 15.33
CA LEU A 270 -14.05 13.61 13.96
C LEU A 270 -15.19 14.03 13.01
N LYS A 271 -16.34 13.39 13.10
CA LYS A 271 -17.53 13.76 12.30
C LYS A 271 -18.02 15.18 12.60
N ASP A 272 -18.00 15.60 13.87
CA ASP A 272 -18.40 16.95 14.27
C ASP A 272 -17.40 18.02 13.79
N LEU A 273 -16.09 17.75 13.91
CA LEU A 273 -15.03 18.63 13.40
C LEU A 273 -15.15 18.83 11.88
N LYS A 274 -15.42 17.75 11.15
CA LYS A 274 -15.66 17.79 9.71
C LYS A 274 -16.93 18.56 9.35
N ALA A 275 -18.02 18.34 10.09
CA ALA A 275 -19.28 19.07 9.89
C ALA A 275 -19.12 20.59 10.15
N LYS A 276 -18.15 20.99 10.96
CA LYS A 276 -17.77 22.39 11.20
C LYS A 276 -16.81 22.98 10.14
N GLY A 277 -16.50 22.23 9.07
CA GLY A 277 -15.67 22.68 7.97
C GLY A 277 -14.16 22.70 8.25
N LEU A 278 -13.70 21.93 9.25
CA LEU A 278 -12.28 21.84 9.57
C LEU A 278 -11.64 20.69 8.76
N ASP A 279 -10.94 21.03 7.71
CA ASP A 279 -10.24 20.04 6.87
C ASP A 279 -8.97 19.50 7.52
N HIS A 280 -8.36 20.30 8.42
CA HIS A 280 -7.12 19.95 9.10
C HIS A 280 -7.21 20.23 10.59
N ILE A 281 -6.60 19.38 11.36
CA ILE A 281 -6.44 19.47 12.80
C ILE A 281 -5.00 19.18 13.21
N VAL A 282 -4.60 19.62 14.39
CA VAL A 282 -3.28 19.31 14.93
C VAL A 282 -3.43 18.28 16.03
N VAL A 283 -2.84 17.10 15.81
CA VAL A 283 -2.87 15.98 16.76
C VAL A 283 -1.54 15.84 17.49
N ARG A 284 -1.59 15.35 18.72
CA ARG A 284 -0.37 14.98 19.45
C ARG A 284 0.35 13.86 18.74
N SER A 285 1.68 13.95 18.65
CA SER A 285 2.49 12.99 17.89
C SER A 285 3.94 12.93 18.42
N PRO A 286 4.55 11.73 18.46
CA PRO A 286 5.96 11.59 18.74
C PRO A 286 6.88 12.28 17.71
N VAL A 287 6.37 12.61 16.54
CA VAL A 287 7.09 13.35 15.48
C VAL A 287 7.56 14.72 15.97
N ALA A 288 6.66 15.46 16.63
CA ALA A 288 6.90 16.83 17.07
C ALA A 288 7.39 16.92 18.52
N SER A 289 7.31 15.83 19.29
CA SER A 289 7.72 15.82 20.69
C SER A 289 9.12 15.24 20.90
N GLY A 290 9.81 15.74 21.90
CA GLY A 290 11.09 15.21 22.36
C GLY A 290 11.06 14.92 23.86
N SER A 291 11.12 13.67 24.27
CA SER A 291 11.48 13.33 25.64
C SER A 291 12.98 13.55 25.80
N PRO A 292 13.45 14.14 26.91
CA PRO A 292 14.89 14.28 27.20
C PRO A 292 15.62 12.95 27.17
N ASP A 293 14.94 11.88 27.54
CA ASP A 293 15.50 10.51 27.61
C ASP A 293 15.45 9.78 26.26
N GLY A 294 14.99 10.42 25.19
CA GLY A 294 14.78 9.79 23.89
C GLY A 294 13.54 8.88 23.82
N GLY A 295 12.75 8.77 24.89
CA GLY A 295 11.50 8.01 24.94
C GLY A 295 10.30 8.72 24.33
N ILE A 296 9.12 8.20 24.57
CA ILE A 296 7.85 8.69 24.05
C ILE A 296 6.91 9.06 25.21
N TYR A 297 6.16 10.13 25.05
CA TYR A 297 5.11 10.48 25.97
C TYR A 297 3.82 9.69 25.68
N SER A 298 3.18 9.18 26.73
CA SER A 298 1.95 8.40 26.61
C SER A 298 0.85 9.15 25.84
N LYS A 299 0.66 10.44 26.11
CA LYS A 299 -0.34 11.27 25.41
C LYS A 299 -0.05 11.49 23.94
N ASP A 300 1.21 11.44 23.51
CA ASP A 300 1.56 11.59 22.09
C ASP A 300 1.22 10.34 21.26
N LEU A 301 1.11 9.19 21.90
CA LEU A 301 0.61 7.96 21.28
C LEU A 301 -0.93 7.93 21.19
N GLY A 302 -1.62 8.64 22.09
CA GLY A 302 -3.08 8.58 22.20
C GLY A 302 -3.58 7.24 22.75
N ILE A 303 -4.89 7.05 22.65
CA ILE A 303 -5.55 5.81 23.07
C ILE A 303 -5.13 4.67 22.14
N ARG A 304 -4.77 3.54 22.71
CA ARG A 304 -4.45 2.31 22.00
C ARG A 304 -5.48 1.21 22.35
N GLU A 305 -5.16 -0.01 22.03
CA GLU A 305 -6.06 -1.18 21.97
C GLU A 305 -6.86 -1.47 23.25
N ARG A 306 -6.43 -1.00 24.41
CA ARG A 306 -7.09 -1.28 25.70
C ARG A 306 -7.91 -0.10 26.23
N SER A 307 -8.36 0.78 25.37
CA SER A 307 -9.17 1.96 25.72
C SER A 307 -8.50 2.93 26.70
N GLY A 308 -7.16 2.90 26.80
CA GLY A 308 -6.37 3.74 27.69
C GLY A 308 -5.08 4.22 27.05
N LEU A 309 -4.41 5.12 27.75
CA LEU A 309 -3.05 5.54 27.39
C LEU A 309 -2.08 4.40 27.73
N SER A 310 -1.03 4.27 26.94
CA SER A 310 0.05 3.29 27.20
C SER A 310 0.74 3.61 28.52
N PRO A 311 0.93 2.63 29.43
CA PRO A 311 1.59 2.85 30.72
C PRO A 311 3.08 3.17 30.53
N ILE A 312 3.66 3.84 31.53
CA ILE A 312 5.11 4.08 31.60
C ILE A 312 5.83 2.72 31.63
N GLY A 313 6.91 2.60 30.84
CA GLY A 313 7.67 1.37 30.64
C GLY A 313 7.16 0.50 29.49
N ASP A 314 6.04 0.83 28.84
CA ASP A 314 5.51 0.08 27.70
C ASP A 314 6.44 0.20 26.48
N SER A 315 6.79 -0.94 25.87
CA SER A 315 7.65 -1.02 24.68
C SER A 315 6.85 -0.81 23.40
N VAL A 316 6.35 0.40 23.23
CA VAL A 316 5.48 0.79 22.10
C VAL A 316 6.19 0.76 20.75
N GLY A 317 7.52 0.91 20.77
CA GLY A 317 8.31 0.84 19.54
C GLY A 317 8.31 -0.56 18.93
N ILE A 318 8.54 -1.60 19.71
CA ILE A 318 8.51 -2.99 19.20
C ILE A 318 7.11 -3.32 18.69
N ALA A 319 6.05 -2.96 19.45
CA ALA A 319 4.68 -3.18 19.02
C ALA A 319 4.37 -2.47 17.68
N ALA A 320 4.80 -1.20 17.53
CA ALA A 320 4.62 -0.45 16.30
C ALA A 320 5.41 -1.06 15.12
N MET A 321 6.66 -1.50 15.35
CA MET A 321 7.48 -2.09 14.29
C MET A 321 6.94 -3.45 13.85
N GLN A 322 6.44 -4.27 14.77
CA GLN A 322 5.80 -5.54 14.40
C GLN A 322 4.52 -5.31 13.60
N ALA A 323 3.68 -4.37 14.00
CA ALA A 323 2.46 -4.02 13.29
C ALA A 323 2.71 -3.46 11.87
N LEU A 324 3.88 -2.83 11.63
CA LEU A 324 4.29 -2.37 10.30
C LEU A 324 4.99 -3.46 9.49
N SER A 325 5.84 -4.27 10.12
CA SER A 325 6.64 -5.28 9.41
C SER A 325 5.81 -6.45 8.89
N GLU A 326 4.71 -6.81 9.57
CA GLU A 326 3.85 -7.91 9.14
C GLU A 326 3.22 -7.67 7.76
N PRO A 327 2.44 -6.58 7.50
CA PRO A 327 1.86 -6.34 6.19
C PRO A 327 2.91 -6.13 5.11
N ILE A 328 4.08 -5.55 5.44
CA ILE A 328 5.20 -5.38 4.51
C ILE A 328 5.78 -6.74 4.12
N SER A 329 6.02 -7.61 5.10
CA SER A 329 6.53 -8.96 4.85
C SER A 329 5.54 -9.78 4.02
N GLN A 330 4.25 -9.73 4.34
CA GLN A 330 3.22 -10.42 3.58
C GLN A 330 3.07 -9.85 2.16
N GLY A 331 3.15 -8.54 2.00
CA GLY A 331 3.14 -7.89 0.68
C GLY A 331 4.32 -8.34 -0.18
N GLN A 332 5.51 -8.40 0.39
CA GLN A 332 6.71 -8.89 -0.30
C GLN A 332 6.60 -10.39 -0.64
N LEU A 333 6.09 -11.21 0.28
CA LEU A 333 5.89 -12.65 0.03
C LEU A 333 4.79 -12.94 -1.00
N ASN A 334 3.84 -12.04 -1.20
CA ASN A 334 2.82 -12.18 -2.24
C ASN A 334 3.38 -12.12 -3.66
N SER A 335 4.55 -11.53 -3.87
CA SER A 335 5.22 -11.48 -5.19
C SER A 335 5.52 -12.88 -5.73
N LYS A 336 5.82 -13.86 -4.87
CA LYS A 336 6.04 -15.26 -5.26
C LYS A 336 4.83 -15.94 -5.93
N HIS A 337 3.62 -15.42 -5.67
CA HIS A 337 2.39 -15.98 -6.24
C HIS A 337 2.03 -15.39 -7.60
N THR A 338 2.81 -14.48 -8.12
CA THR A 338 2.57 -13.83 -9.42
C THR A 338 3.35 -14.47 -10.56
N GLY A 339 4.29 -15.39 -10.26
CA GLY A 339 5.04 -16.16 -11.26
C GLY A 339 5.83 -15.32 -12.26
N GLY A 340 6.23 -14.10 -11.88
CA GLY A 340 6.96 -13.18 -12.77
C GLY A 340 6.09 -12.57 -13.88
N VAL A 341 4.76 -12.63 -13.78
CA VAL A 341 3.85 -11.96 -14.70
C VAL A 341 4.01 -10.45 -14.56
N SER A 342 4.22 -9.76 -15.68
CA SER A 342 4.37 -8.30 -15.71
C SER A 342 3.07 -7.62 -15.24
N GLY A 343 3.19 -6.49 -14.55
CA GLY A 343 2.04 -5.76 -14.00
C GLY A 343 1.60 -6.17 -12.59
N ALA A 344 2.12 -7.30 -12.07
CA ALA A 344 1.88 -7.73 -10.69
C ALA A 344 2.87 -7.11 -9.67
N THR A 345 3.73 -6.21 -10.14
CA THR A 345 4.95 -5.75 -9.46
C THR A 345 4.77 -4.54 -8.53
N ALA A 346 3.56 -4.01 -8.37
CA ALA A 346 3.34 -2.84 -7.49
C ALA A 346 3.82 -3.07 -6.04
N SER A 347 3.66 -4.28 -5.50
CA SER A 347 4.12 -4.62 -4.16
C SER A 347 5.64 -4.75 -4.06
N VAL A 348 6.32 -5.21 -5.13
CA VAL A 348 7.79 -5.37 -5.15
C VAL A 348 8.48 -4.02 -5.25
N SER A 349 8.01 -3.14 -6.13
CA SER A 349 8.52 -1.77 -6.22
C SER A 349 8.26 -1.01 -4.92
N GLY A 350 7.09 -1.21 -4.29
CA GLY A 350 6.75 -0.64 -3.00
C GLY A 350 7.71 -1.07 -1.89
N PHE A 351 8.09 -2.35 -1.80
CA PHE A 351 9.06 -2.81 -0.82
C PHE A 351 10.44 -2.16 -1.02
N LYS A 352 10.91 -2.04 -2.27
CA LYS A 352 12.16 -1.33 -2.57
C LYS A 352 12.12 0.12 -2.08
N HIS A 353 11.00 0.81 -2.28
CA HIS A 353 10.79 2.18 -1.80
C HIS A 353 10.80 2.25 -0.26
N LEU A 354 10.08 1.36 0.42
CA LEU A 354 10.07 1.30 1.89
C LEU A 354 11.46 1.04 2.45
N ASN A 355 12.19 0.08 1.86
CA ASN A 355 13.55 -0.24 2.25
C ASN A 355 14.51 0.94 2.02
N GLN A 356 14.38 1.65 0.89
CA GLN A 356 15.14 2.86 0.60
C GLN A 356 14.90 3.96 1.64
N LEU A 357 13.66 4.19 2.06
CA LEU A 357 13.32 5.16 3.10
C LEU A 357 13.91 4.82 4.46
N VAL A 358 14.00 3.54 4.80
CA VAL A 358 14.57 3.08 6.09
C VAL A 358 16.09 3.07 6.08
N GLN A 359 16.71 2.58 5.00
CA GLN A 359 18.17 2.45 4.91
C GLN A 359 18.87 3.76 4.51
N VAL A 360 18.15 4.68 3.87
CA VAL A 360 18.64 5.98 3.39
C VAL A 360 20.00 5.85 2.68
N PRO A 361 20.11 5.08 1.59
CA PRO A 361 21.38 4.93 0.87
C PRO A 361 21.87 6.30 0.39
N LYS A 362 23.20 6.52 0.46
CA LYS A 362 23.83 7.79 0.05
C LYS A 362 23.50 8.16 -1.40
N GLN A 363 23.41 7.19 -2.26
CA GLN A 363 23.08 7.35 -3.69
C GLN A 363 21.94 6.41 -4.06
N SER A 364 20.95 6.92 -4.74
CA SER A 364 19.89 6.17 -5.40
C SER A 364 19.39 6.99 -6.58
N PRO A 365 19.17 6.38 -7.75
CA PRO A 365 18.62 7.08 -8.91
C PRO A 365 17.18 7.56 -8.69
N TYR A 366 16.48 6.99 -7.72
CA TYR A 366 15.07 7.30 -7.41
C TYR A 366 14.90 8.37 -6.34
N TRP A 367 16.00 8.93 -5.77
CA TRP A 367 15.89 10.06 -4.86
C TRP A 367 15.40 11.32 -5.58
N ALA A 368 14.43 11.99 -4.99
CA ALA A 368 14.10 13.35 -5.39
C ALA A 368 15.33 14.24 -5.21
N SER A 369 15.58 15.12 -6.17
CA SER A 369 16.54 16.20 -6.01
C SER A 369 15.90 17.31 -5.18
N HIS A 370 16.69 17.89 -4.26
CA HIS A 370 16.24 18.94 -3.36
C HIS A 370 17.01 20.24 -3.64
N ALA A 371 16.32 21.37 -3.54
CA ALA A 371 16.97 22.68 -3.57
C ALA A 371 17.92 22.80 -2.38
N GLU A 372 19.16 23.22 -2.62
CA GLU A 372 20.17 23.38 -1.56
C GLU A 372 20.12 24.75 -0.90
N LYS A 373 19.42 25.70 -1.51
CA LYS A 373 19.22 27.06 -1.02
C LYS A 373 17.89 27.61 -1.51
N ASP A 374 17.43 28.66 -0.85
CA ASP A 374 16.30 29.45 -1.33
C ASP A 374 16.69 30.16 -2.63
N GLY A 375 15.78 30.25 -3.58
CA GLY A 375 16.05 30.91 -4.84
C GLY A 375 14.97 30.71 -5.90
N ARG A 376 15.25 31.24 -7.09
CA ARG A 376 14.37 31.10 -8.26
C ARG A 376 14.99 30.16 -9.28
N VAL A 377 14.16 29.32 -9.88
CA VAL A 377 14.55 28.45 -11.01
C VAL A 377 14.89 29.32 -12.22
N ALA A 378 16.18 29.48 -12.49
CA ALA A 378 16.70 30.34 -13.56
C ALA A 378 16.70 29.62 -14.93
N GLY A 379 16.85 28.30 -14.96
CA GLY A 379 16.89 27.55 -16.20
C GLY A 379 16.98 26.04 -16.01
N MET A 380 16.76 25.31 -17.10
CA MET A 380 16.89 23.86 -17.17
C MET A 380 17.69 23.50 -18.44
N ARG A 381 18.61 22.54 -18.32
CA ARG A 381 19.40 22.05 -19.46
C ARG A 381 19.65 20.55 -19.39
N PRO A 382 19.70 19.84 -20.52
CA PRO A 382 20.07 18.43 -20.55
C PRO A 382 21.46 18.21 -19.98
N ALA A 383 21.65 17.09 -19.26
CA ALA A 383 22.95 16.69 -18.77
C ALA A 383 23.64 15.74 -19.79
N PRO A 384 24.96 15.83 -19.97
CA PRO A 384 25.72 14.98 -20.93
C PRO A 384 25.61 13.48 -20.65
N SER A 385 25.43 13.09 -19.39
CA SER A 385 25.28 11.70 -18.93
C SER A 385 23.83 11.22 -18.89
N GLY A 386 22.90 11.97 -19.50
CA GLY A 386 21.46 11.80 -19.34
C GLY A 386 20.91 12.53 -18.13
N GLY A 387 19.59 12.74 -18.09
CA GLY A 387 18.94 13.53 -17.07
C GLY A 387 18.96 15.05 -17.35
N VAL A 388 18.71 15.86 -16.31
CA VAL A 388 18.54 17.33 -16.44
C VAL A 388 19.29 18.05 -15.33
N PHE A 389 19.92 19.17 -15.65
CA PHE A 389 20.36 20.14 -14.66
C PHE A 389 19.30 21.23 -14.50
N ILE A 390 18.93 21.52 -13.25
CA ILE A 390 18.07 22.65 -12.88
C ILE A 390 18.97 23.69 -12.18
N ASN A 391 18.99 24.88 -12.73
CA ASN A 391 19.73 25.99 -12.15
C ASN A 391 18.82 26.80 -11.22
N ILE A 392 19.23 26.93 -9.96
CA ILE A 392 18.56 27.76 -8.95
C ILE A 392 19.57 28.85 -8.51
N ASP A 393 19.31 30.06 -8.93
CA ASP A 393 20.17 31.23 -8.64
C ASP A 393 21.69 30.93 -8.73
N GLY A 394 22.10 30.39 -9.90
CA GLY A 394 23.49 30.08 -10.22
C GLY A 394 24.03 28.76 -9.68
N THR A 395 23.22 27.95 -8.97
CA THR A 395 23.59 26.61 -8.50
C THR A 395 22.90 25.56 -9.34
N ASP A 396 23.63 24.62 -9.93
CA ASP A 396 23.12 23.53 -10.73
C ASP A 396 22.78 22.33 -9.84
N HIS A 397 21.56 21.82 -9.97
CA HIS A 397 21.06 20.62 -9.31
C HIS A 397 20.85 19.53 -10.35
N TYR A 398 21.57 18.43 -10.22
CA TYR A 398 21.43 17.30 -11.15
C TYR A 398 20.24 16.42 -10.81
N LEU A 399 19.42 16.15 -11.83
CA LEU A 399 18.35 15.16 -11.82
C LEU A 399 18.77 13.95 -12.64
N THR A 400 18.62 12.76 -12.07
CA THR A 400 18.87 11.51 -12.80
C THR A 400 17.81 11.29 -13.89
N PRO A 401 18.06 10.44 -14.90
CA PRO A 401 17.08 10.14 -15.95
C PRO A 401 15.77 9.52 -15.45
N GLU A 402 15.79 8.90 -14.26
CA GLU A 402 14.66 8.20 -13.64
C GLU A 402 13.65 9.14 -12.97
N VAL A 403 14.00 10.41 -12.79
CA VAL A 403 13.12 11.40 -12.18
C VAL A 403 12.88 12.59 -13.11
N THR A 404 11.69 13.17 -13.00
CA THR A 404 11.25 14.30 -13.83
C THR A 404 11.21 15.59 -13.01
N PRO A 405 11.47 16.77 -13.61
CA PRO A 405 11.31 18.05 -12.92
C PRO A 405 9.87 18.26 -12.44
N ASN A 406 9.72 18.73 -11.20
CA ASN A 406 8.43 19.14 -10.60
C ASN A 406 8.25 20.66 -10.59
N VAL A 407 9.29 21.40 -10.98
CA VAL A 407 9.33 22.86 -10.99
C VAL A 407 9.45 23.37 -12.41
N LYS A 408 9.07 24.63 -12.63
CA LYS A 408 9.18 25.33 -13.91
C LYS A 408 10.15 26.49 -13.77
N ILE A 409 10.67 26.96 -14.92
CA ILE A 409 11.50 28.17 -14.96
C ILE A 409 10.67 29.35 -14.43
N GLY A 410 11.23 30.06 -13.46
CA GLY A 410 10.59 31.18 -12.77
C GLY A 410 9.97 30.84 -11.42
N ASP A 411 9.80 29.57 -11.07
CA ASP A 411 9.28 29.15 -9.75
C ASP A 411 10.25 29.54 -8.64
N VAL A 412 9.71 29.91 -7.49
CA VAL A 412 10.47 30.18 -6.27
C VAL A 412 10.45 28.92 -5.41
N VAL A 413 11.60 28.51 -4.95
CA VAL A 413 11.79 27.31 -4.11
C VAL A 413 12.58 27.69 -2.85
N GLU A 414 12.29 26.96 -1.78
CA GLU A 414 13.03 27.07 -0.52
C GLU A 414 14.03 25.90 -0.37
N ALA A 415 15.07 26.12 0.42
CA ALA A 415 16.02 25.06 0.75
C ALA A 415 15.31 23.82 1.33
N GLY A 416 15.57 22.66 0.74
CA GLY A 416 14.93 21.40 1.09
C GLY A 416 13.70 21.05 0.26
N ASP A 417 13.15 21.94 -0.55
CA ASP A 417 12.04 21.62 -1.43
C ASP A 417 12.43 20.58 -2.49
N ALA A 418 11.55 19.63 -2.75
CA ALA A 418 11.76 18.64 -3.80
C ALA A 418 11.52 19.27 -5.18
N ILE A 419 12.56 19.45 -5.95
CA ILE A 419 12.54 20.03 -7.29
C ILE A 419 12.30 19.00 -8.41
N SER A 420 12.25 17.73 -8.05
CA SER A 420 11.92 16.64 -8.98
C SER A 420 10.91 15.67 -8.38
N SER A 421 10.32 14.84 -9.25
CA SER A 421 9.63 13.61 -8.85
C SER A 421 10.63 12.67 -8.14
N GLY A 422 10.14 11.58 -7.62
CA GLY A 422 10.94 10.60 -6.87
C GLY A 422 10.65 10.62 -5.38
N ILE A 423 11.45 9.88 -4.63
CA ILE A 423 11.26 9.71 -3.19
C ILE A 423 11.99 10.83 -2.46
N PRO A 424 11.32 11.68 -1.65
CA PRO A 424 12.00 12.69 -0.85
C PRO A 424 13.03 12.05 0.08
N ASN A 425 14.28 12.54 0.05
CA ASN A 425 15.35 12.00 0.88
C ASN A 425 15.20 12.51 2.33
N PRO A 426 14.92 11.66 3.32
CA PRO A 426 14.67 12.09 4.69
C PRO A 426 15.88 12.82 5.32
N ALA A 427 17.10 12.39 4.99
CA ALA A 427 18.32 13.03 5.52
C ALA A 427 18.52 14.46 4.98
N LYS A 428 18.27 14.66 3.66
CA LYS A 428 18.34 16.02 3.07
C LYS A 428 17.22 16.90 3.62
N PHE A 429 16.01 16.36 3.73
CA PHE A 429 14.88 17.11 4.27
C PHE A 429 15.12 17.54 5.72
N THR A 430 15.63 16.64 6.55
CA THR A 430 16.02 16.95 7.95
C THR A 430 17.12 18.02 8.01
N LYS A 431 18.10 17.95 7.11
CA LYS A 431 19.20 18.92 7.06
C LYS A 431 18.70 20.34 6.78
N PHE A 432 17.74 20.52 5.89
CA PHE A 432 17.29 21.84 5.44
C PHE A 432 16.07 22.37 6.21
N LYS A 433 15.12 21.50 6.56
CA LYS A 433 13.84 21.89 7.19
C LYS A 433 13.78 21.53 8.68
N GLY A 434 14.79 20.86 9.22
CA GLY A 434 14.85 20.44 10.63
C GLY A 434 14.25 19.07 10.92
N ILE A 435 14.50 18.56 12.14
CA ILE A 435 14.15 17.20 12.56
C ILE A 435 12.62 16.95 12.51
N GLY A 436 11.82 17.90 12.98
CA GLY A 436 10.35 17.75 13.01
C GLY A 436 9.76 17.59 11.61
N GLU A 437 10.14 18.44 10.68
CA GLU A 437 9.69 18.35 9.28
C GLU A 437 10.27 17.13 8.57
N GLY A 438 11.51 16.75 8.86
CA GLY A 438 12.12 15.52 8.35
C GLY A 438 11.34 14.26 8.77
N ARG A 439 10.94 14.18 10.04
CA ARG A 439 10.09 13.09 10.56
C ARG A 439 8.71 13.09 9.91
N ARG A 440 8.07 14.25 9.81
CA ARG A 440 6.75 14.40 9.17
C ARG A 440 6.79 13.95 7.72
N GLN A 441 7.78 14.42 6.94
CA GLN A 441 7.95 14.02 5.55
C GLN A 441 8.18 12.51 5.41
N PHE A 442 8.98 11.92 6.30
CA PHE A 442 9.19 10.48 6.35
C PHE A 442 7.88 9.73 6.57
N VAL A 443 7.06 10.14 7.55
CA VAL A 443 5.74 9.52 7.84
C VAL A 443 4.85 9.55 6.62
N MET A 444 4.75 10.68 5.93
CA MET A 444 3.92 10.82 4.73
C MET A 444 4.43 9.96 3.57
N SER A 445 5.74 9.99 3.32
CA SER A 445 6.36 9.20 2.24
C SER A 445 6.21 7.70 2.48
N PHE A 446 6.43 7.26 3.73
CA PHE A 446 6.32 5.84 4.08
C PHE A 446 4.87 5.35 4.00
N LYS A 447 3.90 6.13 4.52
CA LYS A 447 2.47 5.80 4.42
C LYS A 447 2.00 5.73 2.97
N ASN A 448 2.43 6.67 2.13
CA ASN A 448 2.11 6.67 0.70
C ASN A 448 2.70 5.45 -0.01
N ALA A 449 3.97 5.13 0.24
CA ALA A 449 4.62 3.95 -0.35
C ALA A 449 3.91 2.65 0.06
N MET A 450 3.48 2.51 1.32
CA MET A 450 2.66 1.36 1.76
C MET A 450 1.34 1.30 1.01
N ARG A 451 0.63 2.43 0.90
CA ARG A 451 -0.67 2.50 0.21
C ARG A 451 -0.55 2.16 -1.28
N GLU A 452 0.45 2.69 -1.97
CA GLU A 452 0.73 2.40 -3.39
C GLU A 452 1.07 0.93 -3.61
N ALA A 453 1.75 0.32 -2.64
CA ALA A 453 2.04 -1.11 -2.64
C ALA A 453 0.85 -2.00 -2.24
N GLY A 454 -0.32 -1.41 -1.93
CA GLY A 454 -1.50 -2.15 -1.46
C GLY A 454 -1.35 -2.74 -0.06
N MET A 455 -0.46 -2.18 0.76
CA MET A 455 -0.21 -2.57 2.15
C MET A 455 -0.89 -1.60 3.11
N SER A 456 -1.46 -2.13 4.19
CA SER A 456 -2.03 -1.31 5.26
C SER A 456 -0.98 -0.98 6.32
N GLY A 457 -0.91 0.27 6.73
CA GLY A 457 -0.03 0.69 7.82
C GLY A 457 -0.65 1.88 8.55
N HIS A 458 -0.79 1.76 9.87
CA HIS A 458 -1.36 2.82 10.69
C HIS A 458 -0.33 3.94 10.88
N ARG A 459 -0.73 5.20 10.58
CA ARG A 459 0.15 6.38 10.64
C ARG A 459 0.87 6.50 11.99
N ARG A 460 0.17 6.34 13.11
CA ARG A 460 0.77 6.47 14.45
C ARG A 460 1.91 5.50 14.72
N ASN A 461 1.90 4.30 14.11
CA ASN A 461 3.03 3.38 14.19
C ASN A 461 4.22 3.89 13.37
N ILE A 462 3.96 4.51 12.20
CA ILE A 462 5.00 5.14 11.36
C ILE A 462 5.60 6.36 12.07
N GLU A 463 4.79 7.12 12.82
CA GLU A 463 5.26 8.25 13.65
C GLU A 463 6.26 7.78 14.73
N VAL A 464 5.98 6.68 15.41
CA VAL A 464 6.92 6.06 16.37
C VAL A 464 8.21 5.64 15.68
N MET A 465 8.10 5.00 14.49
CA MET A 465 9.26 4.61 13.69
C MET A 465 10.10 5.82 13.28
N SER A 466 9.47 6.90 12.82
CA SER A 466 10.17 8.11 12.38
C SER A 466 11.01 8.71 13.50
N LYS A 467 10.52 8.69 14.74
CA LYS A 467 11.26 9.16 15.92
C LYS A 467 12.47 8.26 16.21
N GLY A 468 12.35 6.95 16.01
CA GLY A 468 13.46 6.02 16.19
C GLY A 468 14.56 6.14 15.13
N LEU A 469 14.18 6.51 13.89
CA LEU A 469 15.11 6.64 12.76
C LEU A 469 15.81 8.01 12.70
N ILE A 470 15.07 9.08 12.94
CA ILE A 470 15.51 10.46 12.78
C ILE A 470 15.61 11.09 14.18
N ASN A 471 16.80 11.01 14.74
CA ASN A 471 17.14 11.56 16.07
C ASN A 471 18.08 12.74 15.97
#